data_5568831de4d1b81ff45edae8761bc4db
#
_entry.id   5568831de4d1b81ff45edae8761bc4db
#
_cell.length_a   1.000
_cell.length_b   1.000
_cell.length_c   1.000
_cell.angle_alpha   90.00
_cell.angle_beta   90.00
_cell.angle_gamma   90.00
#
_symmetry.space_group_name_H-M   'P 1'
#
loop_
_entity.id
_entity.type
_entity.pdbx_description
1 polymer ?
#
loop_
_entity_poly.entity_id
_entity_poly.type
_entity_poly.pdbx_seq_one_letter_code
_entity_poly.pdbx_strand_id
1 'polypeptide(L)'
;MAPATGASAAAAVRRQATPAAPPMPKAWILVDADTGAVLSAGNEHEALPPASTTKVLTALVAVHMLPADTEIPVSARAEGTPATKINMKAGQVWTLDDTLHALLMSSANDAAVALAERVSGSVEAFQNDLYDEAARLNFGDNPVLLDPAGLDDNYSVGGGNRISARDLAIAARALLADPELSGIVAENIARFTGGDGIAHRLVNHNNMIRHYDGTIGVKTGYTGKAGHCLIAAARRNGRTMLSVVMDAPDMYVTSANLLDQGFNTPVHSEATLGHLPPVPTSSPAHSSGKAKAKASKPKATESHPIPAGAAVQTPAAASASHSGRWGNLLINLIGAVALGLALLRARVRWVRRKRRHARLGHTPKRPVLRAPKPLRDARPTPEPRLPEPPRRVAKPAPAPRHLLKSQARPTFKPAPTPPPPPPEPVVIAPAAGLWEGRTMEEWDRPLVSP
;
A
#
# COMPACT_ATOMS: atom_id res chain seq x y z
N MET A 1 -79.11 29.95 12.33
CA MET A 1 -77.83 30.54 12.00
C MET A 1 -76.80 29.90 12.95
N ALA A 2 -75.99 28.96 12.46
CA ALA A 2 -74.87 28.34 13.21
C ALA A 2 -73.56 28.69 12.54
N PRO A 3 -72.51 29.08 13.24
CA PRO A 3 -71.24 29.43 12.63
C PRO A 3 -70.44 28.15 12.33
N ALA A 4 -69.84 28.11 11.12
CA ALA A 4 -68.95 27.09 10.68
C ALA A 4 -67.56 27.27 11.34
N THR A 5 -67.09 26.25 12.05
CA THR A 5 -65.73 26.15 12.57
C THR A 5 -64.81 25.66 11.47
N GLY A 6 -63.95 26.55 10.96
CA GLY A 6 -62.87 26.23 10.03
C GLY A 6 -61.71 25.56 10.78
N ALA A 7 -61.46 24.29 10.49
CA ALA A 7 -60.25 23.58 10.94
C ALA A 7 -59.10 23.92 10.03
N SER A 8 -58.11 24.72 10.55
CA SER A 8 -56.83 24.97 9.90
C SER A 8 -55.95 23.73 9.95
N ALA A 9 -55.75 23.08 8.82
CA ALA A 9 -54.81 21.99 8.67
C ALA A 9 -53.39 22.60 8.59
N ALA A 10 -52.66 22.61 9.69
CA ALA A 10 -51.22 22.90 9.71
C ALA A 10 -50.48 21.82 8.97
N ALA A 11 -49.99 22.09 7.77
CA ALA A 11 -49.12 21.23 6.99
C ALA A 11 -47.79 21.12 7.73
N ALA A 12 -47.54 19.94 8.34
CA ALA A 12 -46.24 19.59 8.90
C ALA A 12 -45.22 19.46 7.77
N VAL A 13 -44.39 20.49 7.60
CA VAL A 13 -43.22 20.43 6.72
C VAL A 13 -42.30 19.35 7.29
N ARG A 14 -42.30 18.17 6.67
CA ARG A 14 -41.28 17.17 6.91
C ARG A 14 -39.94 17.80 6.55
N ARG A 15 -39.13 18.14 7.55
CA ARG A 15 -37.71 18.41 7.36
C ARG A 15 -37.09 17.12 6.77
N GLN A 16 -36.77 17.17 5.48
CA GLN A 16 -35.91 16.16 4.87
C GLN A 16 -34.58 16.22 5.64
N ALA A 17 -34.20 15.11 6.26
CA ALA A 17 -32.89 14.99 6.88
C ALA A 17 -31.86 15.26 5.79
N THR A 18 -30.99 16.24 6.00
CA THR A 18 -29.83 16.47 5.14
C THR A 18 -29.06 15.14 5.06
N PRO A 19 -28.74 14.63 3.86
CA PRO A 19 -27.92 13.42 3.75
C PRO A 19 -26.66 13.59 4.60
N ALA A 20 -26.32 12.59 5.39
CA ALA A 20 -25.09 12.62 6.15
C ALA A 20 -23.94 12.79 5.18
N ALA A 21 -23.01 13.70 5.48
CA ALA A 21 -21.80 13.86 4.68
C ALA A 21 -21.12 12.49 4.53
N PRO A 22 -20.59 12.14 3.34
CA PRO A 22 -19.90 10.86 3.16
C PRO A 22 -18.77 10.77 4.18
N PRO A 23 -18.53 9.57 4.74
CA PRO A 23 -17.48 9.40 5.72
C PRO A 23 -16.12 9.71 5.09
N MET A 24 -15.39 10.64 5.71
CA MET A 24 -14.08 11.10 5.25
C MET A 24 -12.98 10.08 5.58
N PRO A 25 -11.90 10.00 4.79
CA PRO A 25 -10.72 9.23 5.15
C PRO A 25 -10.10 9.79 6.44
N LYS A 26 -9.35 8.96 7.15
CA LYS A 26 -8.69 9.39 8.38
C LYS A 26 -7.61 10.45 8.13
N ALA A 27 -6.86 10.30 7.04
CA ALA A 27 -5.93 11.31 6.55
C ALA A 27 -5.95 11.36 5.02
N TRP A 28 -5.75 12.57 4.46
CA TRP A 28 -5.64 12.74 3.00
C TRP A 28 -4.84 14.00 2.65
N ILE A 29 -4.36 14.02 1.42
CA ILE A 29 -3.73 15.19 0.79
C ILE A 29 -4.02 15.19 -0.71
N LEU A 30 -4.26 16.37 -1.28
CA LEU A 30 -4.35 16.64 -2.70
C LEU A 30 -3.25 17.60 -3.11
N VAL A 31 -2.50 17.25 -4.13
CA VAL A 31 -1.30 17.97 -4.57
C VAL A 31 -1.35 18.18 -6.07
N ASP A 32 -0.99 19.38 -6.52
CA ASP A 32 -0.51 19.58 -7.87
C ASP A 32 0.91 19.01 -7.97
N ALA A 33 1.05 17.86 -8.61
CA ALA A 33 2.31 17.10 -8.59
C ALA A 33 3.44 17.81 -9.34
N ASP A 34 3.11 18.64 -10.32
CA ASP A 34 4.10 19.34 -11.13
C ASP A 34 4.77 20.47 -10.33
N THR A 35 3.98 21.23 -9.55
CA THR A 35 4.45 22.35 -8.73
C THR A 35 4.78 21.97 -7.29
N GLY A 36 4.19 20.90 -6.78
CA GLY A 36 4.24 20.52 -5.37
C GLY A 36 3.25 21.28 -4.49
N ALA A 37 2.39 22.12 -5.04
CA ALA A 37 1.40 22.89 -4.29
C ALA A 37 0.37 21.95 -3.63
N VAL A 38 0.14 22.11 -2.33
CA VAL A 38 -0.88 21.39 -1.57
C VAL A 38 -2.19 22.14 -1.70
N LEU A 39 -3.17 21.56 -2.37
CA LEU A 39 -4.45 22.19 -2.69
C LEU A 39 -5.53 21.90 -1.63
N SER A 40 -5.48 20.72 -1.02
CA SER A 40 -6.40 20.32 0.05
C SER A 40 -5.73 19.24 0.90
N ALA A 41 -6.02 19.22 2.18
CA ALA A 41 -5.48 18.22 3.08
C ALA A 41 -6.34 18.07 4.34
N GLY A 42 -6.19 16.95 5.03
CA GLY A 42 -6.76 16.72 6.34
C GLY A 42 -5.96 15.65 7.06
N ASN A 43 -5.50 15.97 8.26
CA ASN A 43 -4.62 15.12 9.07
C ASN A 43 -3.39 14.60 8.30
N GLU A 44 -2.92 15.34 7.30
CA GLU A 44 -1.88 14.93 6.36
C GLU A 44 -0.53 14.63 7.00
N HIS A 45 -0.30 15.15 8.21
CA HIS A 45 0.89 14.93 9.02
C HIS A 45 0.74 13.75 10.02
N GLU A 46 -0.46 13.15 10.12
CA GLU A 46 -0.66 12.01 11.04
C GLU A 46 0.01 10.76 10.46
N ALA A 47 0.95 10.19 11.22
CA ALA A 47 1.60 8.94 10.85
C ALA A 47 0.65 7.75 11.08
N LEU A 48 0.14 7.18 10.00
CA LEU A 48 -0.80 6.05 9.98
C LEU A 48 -0.15 4.80 9.37
N PRO A 49 -0.68 3.59 9.62
CA PRO A 49 -0.26 2.40 8.90
C PRO A 49 -0.53 2.58 7.39
N PRO A 50 0.49 2.49 6.52
CA PRO A 50 0.35 2.77 5.10
C PRO A 50 -0.09 1.55 4.28
N ALA A 51 -0.09 0.35 4.85
CA ALA A 51 -0.23 -0.89 4.11
C ALA A 51 0.75 -0.95 2.92
N SER A 52 0.33 -1.55 1.80
CA SER A 52 1.17 -1.72 0.61
C SER A 52 1.50 -0.42 -0.15
N THR A 53 1.01 0.76 0.27
CA THR A 53 1.52 2.02 -0.30
C THR A 53 2.98 2.27 0.06
N THR A 54 3.51 1.63 1.12
CA THR A 54 4.95 1.55 1.43
C THR A 54 5.81 1.12 0.25
N LYS A 55 5.30 0.25 -0.62
CA LYS A 55 6.04 -0.31 -1.76
C LYS A 55 6.51 0.75 -2.76
N VAL A 56 5.93 1.94 -2.73
CA VAL A 56 6.43 3.11 -3.46
C VAL A 56 7.86 3.44 -2.99
N LEU A 57 8.08 3.46 -1.68
CA LEU A 57 9.41 3.74 -1.12
C LEU A 57 10.38 2.58 -1.39
N THR A 58 9.92 1.34 -1.27
CA THR A 58 10.73 0.15 -1.60
C THR A 58 11.19 0.14 -3.06
N ALA A 59 10.31 0.53 -3.99
CA ALA A 59 10.68 0.65 -5.41
C ALA A 59 11.73 1.74 -5.64
N LEU A 60 11.58 2.90 -5.01
CA LEU A 60 12.54 4.00 -5.09
C LEU A 60 13.93 3.58 -4.60
N VAL A 61 14.00 2.92 -3.43
CA VAL A 61 15.27 2.37 -2.93
C VAL A 61 15.87 1.39 -3.94
N ALA A 62 15.07 0.47 -4.49
CA ALA A 62 15.55 -0.54 -5.42
C ALA A 62 16.18 0.09 -6.67
N VAL A 63 15.51 1.05 -7.32
CA VAL A 63 16.04 1.67 -8.55
C VAL A 63 17.22 2.61 -8.28
N HIS A 64 17.32 3.17 -7.08
CA HIS A 64 18.47 4.01 -6.71
C HIS A 64 19.71 3.18 -6.36
N MET A 65 19.54 1.97 -5.81
CA MET A 65 20.63 1.15 -5.31
C MET A 65 21.10 0.07 -6.29
N LEU A 66 20.22 -0.35 -7.21
CA LEU A 66 20.50 -1.48 -8.11
C LEU A 66 20.59 -1.02 -9.57
N PRO A 67 21.62 -1.49 -10.32
CA PRO A 67 21.64 -1.39 -11.78
C PRO A 67 20.44 -2.07 -12.44
N ALA A 68 20.00 -1.58 -13.60
CA ALA A 68 18.81 -2.07 -14.29
C ALA A 68 18.88 -3.56 -14.71
N ASP A 69 20.09 -4.09 -14.94
CA ASP A 69 20.34 -5.49 -15.29
C ASP A 69 20.52 -6.41 -14.09
N THR A 70 20.18 -5.94 -12.88
CA THR A 70 20.37 -6.70 -11.66
C THR A 70 19.46 -7.92 -11.61
N GLU A 71 20.05 -9.06 -11.29
CA GLU A 71 19.33 -10.29 -10.96
C GLU A 71 18.88 -10.28 -9.50
N ILE A 72 17.63 -10.71 -9.28
CA ILE A 72 16.97 -10.77 -7.98
C ILE A 72 16.77 -12.22 -7.58
N PRO A 73 17.65 -12.79 -6.73
CA PRO A 73 17.48 -14.13 -6.22
C PRO A 73 16.36 -14.19 -5.19
N VAL A 74 15.56 -15.24 -5.24
CA VAL A 74 14.43 -15.47 -4.34
C VAL A 74 14.87 -16.38 -3.19
N SER A 75 14.75 -15.91 -1.97
CA SER A 75 15.04 -16.68 -0.74
C SER A 75 13.81 -17.49 -0.28
N ALA A 76 14.03 -18.41 0.65
CA ALA A 76 12.96 -19.11 1.36
C ALA A 76 12.09 -18.15 2.18
N ARG A 77 12.64 -17.03 2.66
CA ARG A 77 11.91 -15.98 3.35
C ARG A 77 10.96 -15.28 2.40
N ALA A 78 11.41 -14.86 1.22
CA ALA A 78 10.58 -14.23 0.19
C ALA A 78 9.44 -15.18 -0.23
N GLU A 79 9.72 -16.46 -0.52
CA GLU A 79 8.69 -17.47 -0.82
C GLU A 79 7.66 -17.61 0.31
N GLY A 80 8.10 -17.56 1.57
CA GLY A 80 7.28 -17.74 2.78
C GLY A 80 6.40 -16.55 3.14
N THR A 81 6.51 -15.39 2.45
CA THR A 81 5.70 -14.21 2.77
C THR A 81 4.21 -14.48 2.59
N PRO A 82 3.33 -13.84 3.40
CA PRO A 82 1.89 -13.95 3.21
C PRO A 82 1.44 -13.26 1.91
N ALA A 83 0.24 -13.60 1.46
CA ALA A 83 -0.38 -12.93 0.30
C ALA A 83 -0.62 -11.41 0.63
N THR A 84 -0.57 -10.53 -0.37
CA THR A 84 -0.58 -10.74 -1.82
C THR A 84 0.82 -11.10 -2.33
N LYS A 85 0.91 -12.00 -3.29
CA LYS A 85 2.19 -12.43 -3.89
C LYS A 85 1.97 -13.06 -5.26
N ILE A 86 3.03 -13.10 -6.09
CA ILE A 86 3.01 -13.78 -7.38
C ILE A 86 3.51 -15.23 -7.29
N ASN A 87 3.84 -15.71 -6.09
CA ASN A 87 4.33 -17.05 -5.76
C ASN A 87 5.74 -17.37 -6.28
N MET A 88 6.65 -16.40 -6.18
CA MET A 88 8.08 -16.64 -6.38
C MET A 88 8.58 -17.77 -5.47
N LYS A 89 9.51 -18.60 -5.98
CA LYS A 89 10.04 -19.78 -5.27
C LYS A 89 11.51 -19.62 -4.94
N ALA A 90 11.89 -20.11 -3.76
CA ALA A 90 13.29 -20.12 -3.35
C ALA A 90 14.18 -20.81 -4.39
N GLY A 91 15.31 -20.18 -4.69
CA GLY A 91 16.25 -20.61 -5.72
C GLY A 91 15.95 -20.14 -7.13
N GLN A 92 14.82 -19.49 -7.38
CA GLN A 92 14.58 -18.78 -8.64
C GLN A 92 15.36 -17.46 -8.68
N VAL A 93 15.62 -16.97 -9.88
CA VAL A 93 16.26 -15.69 -10.14
C VAL A 93 15.38 -14.91 -11.11
N TRP A 94 14.99 -13.72 -10.72
CA TRP A 94 14.12 -12.83 -11.49
C TRP A 94 14.90 -11.59 -11.95
N THR A 95 14.42 -10.90 -12.96
CA THR A 95 14.98 -9.58 -13.33
C THR A 95 14.50 -8.50 -12.35
N LEU A 96 15.23 -7.39 -12.24
CA LEU A 96 14.77 -6.24 -11.49
C LEU A 96 13.44 -5.72 -12.05
N ASP A 97 13.32 -5.59 -13.37
CA ASP A 97 12.12 -5.11 -14.06
C ASP A 97 10.88 -5.97 -13.75
N ASP A 98 10.96 -7.31 -13.91
CA ASP A 98 9.85 -8.20 -13.59
C ASP A 98 9.45 -8.13 -12.10
N THR A 99 10.45 -7.96 -11.22
CA THR A 99 10.24 -7.87 -9.78
C THR A 99 9.58 -6.54 -9.40
N LEU A 100 9.93 -5.43 -10.07
CA LEU A 100 9.27 -4.13 -9.89
C LEU A 100 7.82 -4.15 -10.41
N HIS A 101 7.56 -4.80 -11.55
CA HIS A 101 6.19 -5.02 -12.03
C HIS A 101 5.36 -5.82 -11.02
N ALA A 102 5.91 -6.91 -10.47
CA ALA A 102 5.25 -7.69 -9.43
C ALA A 102 4.98 -6.85 -8.17
N LEU A 103 5.96 -6.05 -7.72
CA LEU A 103 5.87 -5.18 -6.55
C LEU A 103 4.77 -4.14 -6.69
N LEU A 104 4.76 -3.40 -7.79
CA LEU A 104 3.93 -2.21 -7.96
C LEU A 104 2.54 -2.55 -8.50
N MET A 105 2.42 -3.40 -9.51
CA MET A 105 1.13 -3.72 -10.14
C MET A 105 0.32 -4.74 -9.35
N SER A 106 0.94 -5.86 -8.93
CA SER A 106 0.28 -6.94 -8.19
C SER A 106 0.46 -6.83 -6.68
N SER A 107 1.17 -5.80 -6.21
CA SER A 107 1.41 -5.60 -4.78
C SER A 107 2.13 -6.78 -4.11
N ALA A 108 3.00 -7.49 -4.83
CA ALA A 108 3.63 -8.74 -4.41
C ALA A 108 4.55 -8.54 -3.18
N ASN A 109 4.27 -9.27 -2.09
CA ASN A 109 5.06 -9.21 -0.86
C ASN A 109 6.35 -10.01 -1.00
N ASP A 110 6.32 -11.13 -1.74
CA ASP A 110 7.51 -11.92 -2.10
C ASP A 110 8.51 -11.08 -2.90
N ALA A 111 8.06 -10.27 -3.85
CA ALA A 111 8.89 -9.32 -4.57
C ALA A 111 9.50 -8.25 -3.66
N ALA A 112 8.73 -7.71 -2.71
CA ALA A 112 9.24 -6.72 -1.76
C ALA A 112 10.37 -7.27 -0.89
N VAL A 113 10.22 -8.49 -0.39
CA VAL A 113 11.24 -9.15 0.43
C VAL A 113 12.47 -9.50 -0.41
N ALA A 114 12.28 -10.04 -1.63
CA ALA A 114 13.41 -10.37 -2.52
C ALA A 114 14.24 -9.13 -2.89
N LEU A 115 13.58 -7.98 -3.17
CA LEU A 115 14.26 -6.70 -3.41
C LEU A 115 15.02 -6.23 -2.17
N ALA A 116 14.41 -6.26 -1.00
CA ALA A 116 15.05 -5.84 0.24
C ALA A 116 16.30 -6.68 0.55
N GLU A 117 16.21 -8.00 0.39
CA GLU A 117 17.36 -8.90 0.56
C GLU A 117 18.43 -8.68 -0.50
N ARG A 118 18.05 -8.36 -1.75
CA ARG A 118 19.01 -8.09 -2.82
C ARG A 118 19.76 -6.78 -2.63
N VAL A 119 19.07 -5.74 -2.14
CA VAL A 119 19.68 -4.41 -1.87
C VAL A 119 20.62 -4.49 -0.67
N SER A 120 20.14 -5.02 0.46
CA SER A 120 20.78 -4.85 1.77
C SER A 120 21.26 -6.16 2.42
N GLY A 121 21.05 -7.30 1.75
CA GLY A 121 21.38 -8.62 2.28
C GLY A 121 20.35 -9.19 3.26
N SER A 122 19.48 -8.36 3.84
CA SER A 122 18.36 -8.79 4.70
C SER A 122 17.28 -7.74 4.80
N VAL A 123 16.05 -8.16 5.18
CA VAL A 123 14.93 -7.23 5.41
C VAL A 123 15.22 -6.29 6.58
N GLU A 124 15.92 -6.76 7.60
CA GLU A 124 16.31 -5.95 8.77
C GLU A 124 17.31 -4.86 8.40
N ALA A 125 18.28 -5.16 7.54
CA ALA A 125 19.25 -4.17 7.06
C ALA A 125 18.59 -3.14 6.13
N PHE A 126 17.61 -3.57 5.32
CA PHE A 126 16.87 -2.70 4.39
C PHE A 126 16.11 -1.55 5.09
N GLN A 127 15.85 -1.67 6.38
CA GLN A 127 15.26 -0.57 7.15
C GLN A 127 16.11 0.71 7.07
N ASN A 128 17.45 0.58 7.10
CA ASN A 128 18.34 1.72 6.99
C ASN A 128 18.19 2.40 5.62
N ASP A 129 18.10 1.63 4.54
CA ASP A 129 17.95 2.16 3.19
C ASP A 129 16.58 2.86 3.01
N LEU A 130 15.53 2.35 3.68
CA LEU A 130 14.23 3.04 3.73
C LEU A 130 14.32 4.40 4.43
N TYR A 131 15.06 4.49 5.56
CA TYR A 131 15.29 5.76 6.26
C TYR A 131 16.19 6.71 5.47
N ASP A 132 17.23 6.19 4.82
CA ASP A 132 18.11 6.98 3.98
C ASP A 132 17.35 7.58 2.78
N GLU A 133 16.47 6.79 2.17
CA GLU A 133 15.60 7.26 1.09
C GLU A 133 14.58 8.30 1.58
N ALA A 134 13.97 8.10 2.75
CA ALA A 134 13.08 9.08 3.36
C ALA A 134 13.80 10.40 3.66
N ALA A 135 15.04 10.34 4.15
CA ALA A 135 15.87 11.51 4.39
C ALA A 135 16.24 12.22 3.07
N ARG A 136 16.61 11.46 2.01
CA ARG A 136 16.89 11.99 0.66
C ARG A 136 15.68 12.73 0.08
N LEU A 137 14.49 12.22 0.34
CA LEU A 137 13.22 12.80 -0.10
C LEU A 137 12.75 13.96 0.79
N ASN A 138 13.44 14.26 1.88
CA ASN A 138 13.06 15.27 2.88
C ASN A 138 11.68 14.98 3.52
N PHE A 139 11.45 13.74 3.97
CA PHE A 139 10.29 13.42 4.79
C PHE A 139 10.30 14.25 6.08
N GLY A 140 9.15 14.81 6.44
CA GLY A 140 9.05 15.77 7.55
C GLY A 140 8.34 15.25 8.79
N ASP A 141 7.63 14.10 8.70
CA ASP A 141 6.68 13.66 9.72
C ASP A 141 7.20 12.48 10.56
N ASN A 142 8.51 12.29 10.64
CA ASN A 142 9.18 11.25 11.46
C ASN A 142 8.56 9.85 11.25
N PRO A 143 8.61 9.30 10.04
CA PRO A 143 8.00 8.01 9.76
C PRO A 143 8.66 6.86 10.53
N VAL A 144 7.89 5.78 10.76
CA VAL A 144 8.41 4.49 11.20
C VAL A 144 8.49 3.57 9.99
N LEU A 145 9.69 3.14 9.62
CA LEU A 145 10.00 2.40 8.39
C LEU A 145 10.71 1.09 8.74
N LEU A 146 9.96 0.00 8.82
CA LEU A 146 10.45 -1.29 9.32
C LEU A 146 10.25 -2.45 8.32
N ASP A 147 9.28 -2.34 7.42
CA ASP A 147 8.84 -3.44 6.56
C ASP A 147 8.76 -3.02 5.09
N PRO A 148 9.42 -3.73 4.15
CA PRO A 148 9.44 -3.35 2.73
C PRO A 148 8.10 -3.57 2.02
N ALA A 149 7.23 -4.42 2.56
CA ALA A 149 5.93 -4.76 1.97
C ALA A 149 4.78 -3.92 2.54
N GLY A 150 4.98 -3.29 3.71
CA GLY A 150 3.95 -2.58 4.45
C GLY A 150 3.01 -3.50 5.22
N LEU A 151 3.50 -4.67 5.62
CA LEU A 151 2.79 -5.55 6.56
C LEU A 151 2.79 -4.92 7.96
N ASP A 152 1.75 -5.17 8.73
CA ASP A 152 1.54 -4.59 10.07
C ASP A 152 1.05 -5.61 11.11
N ASP A 153 1.18 -6.88 10.81
CA ASP A 153 0.80 -8.01 11.64
C ASP A 153 2.02 -8.78 12.17
N ASN A 154 1.83 -10.03 12.55
CA ASN A 154 2.89 -10.91 13.03
C ASN A 154 3.94 -11.29 11.96
N TYR A 155 3.69 -10.97 10.69
CA TYR A 155 4.62 -11.20 9.59
C TYR A 155 5.50 -9.99 9.31
N SER A 156 5.15 -8.82 9.83
CA SER A 156 5.94 -7.61 9.68
C SER A 156 7.19 -7.63 10.55
N VAL A 157 8.25 -7.03 10.06
CA VAL A 157 9.42 -6.74 10.88
C VAL A 157 9.11 -5.54 11.78
N GLY A 158 9.27 -5.70 13.10
CA GLY A 158 9.13 -4.59 14.04
C GLY A 158 7.72 -4.05 14.28
N GLY A 159 6.66 -4.72 13.76
CA GLY A 159 5.28 -4.33 14.04
C GLY A 159 4.63 -3.42 12.99
N GLY A 160 5.31 -3.15 11.88
CA GLY A 160 4.79 -2.44 10.72
C GLY A 160 5.18 -0.95 10.66
N ASN A 161 4.94 -0.38 9.49
CA ASN A 161 5.27 1.01 9.19
C ASN A 161 4.22 1.99 9.68
N ARG A 162 4.66 3.25 9.86
CA ARG A 162 3.77 4.41 10.03
C ARG A 162 4.32 5.56 9.21
N ILE A 163 3.53 6.06 8.28
CA ILE A 163 3.91 7.13 7.34
C ILE A 163 2.73 8.08 7.23
N SER A 164 2.98 9.38 7.10
CA SER A 164 1.94 10.38 6.87
C SER A 164 1.46 10.40 5.41
N ALA A 165 0.27 10.92 5.16
CA ALA A 165 -0.21 11.14 3.80
C ALA A 165 0.69 12.11 3.03
N ARG A 166 1.27 13.09 3.73
CA ARG A 166 2.23 14.05 3.18
C ARG A 166 3.52 13.39 2.71
N ASP A 167 4.14 12.56 3.56
CA ASP A 167 5.38 11.85 3.22
C ASP A 167 5.14 10.83 2.08
N LEU A 168 3.97 10.16 2.06
CA LEU A 168 3.58 9.32 0.93
C LEU A 168 3.41 10.11 -0.38
N ALA A 169 2.88 11.33 -0.32
CA ALA A 169 2.76 12.20 -1.49
C ALA A 169 4.13 12.66 -2.00
N ILE A 170 5.10 12.90 -1.11
CA ILE A 170 6.49 13.20 -1.47
C ILE A 170 7.12 12.01 -2.19
N ALA A 171 7.00 10.80 -1.64
CA ALA A 171 7.49 9.58 -2.27
C ALA A 171 6.83 9.32 -3.64
N ALA A 172 5.51 9.53 -3.74
CA ALA A 172 4.78 9.34 -4.98
C ALA A 172 5.21 10.33 -6.09
N ARG A 173 5.50 11.59 -5.74
CA ARG A 173 6.06 12.55 -6.70
C ARG A 173 7.43 12.13 -7.20
N ALA A 174 8.29 11.60 -6.33
CA ALA A 174 9.59 11.07 -6.73
C ALA A 174 9.44 9.84 -7.65
N LEU A 175 8.53 8.91 -7.34
CA LEU A 175 8.23 7.77 -8.20
C LEU A 175 7.72 8.20 -9.57
N LEU A 176 6.81 9.17 -9.64
CA LEU A 176 6.27 9.67 -10.91
C LEU A 176 7.31 10.42 -11.75
N ALA A 177 8.36 10.95 -11.12
CA ALA A 177 9.48 11.59 -11.80
C ALA A 177 10.49 10.57 -12.38
N ASP A 178 10.50 9.34 -11.90
CA ASP A 178 11.32 8.26 -12.45
C ASP A 178 10.61 7.63 -13.66
N PRO A 179 11.25 7.62 -14.86
CA PRO A 179 10.60 7.13 -16.10
C PRO A 179 10.25 5.65 -16.07
N GLU A 180 11.07 4.80 -15.41
CA GLU A 180 10.83 3.36 -15.32
C GLU A 180 9.65 3.09 -14.38
N LEU A 181 9.71 3.62 -13.16
CA LEU A 181 8.66 3.41 -12.17
C LEU A 181 7.32 4.01 -12.59
N SER A 182 7.32 5.22 -13.17
CA SER A 182 6.11 5.87 -13.67
C SER A 182 5.48 5.09 -14.82
N GLY A 183 6.30 4.47 -15.69
CA GLY A 183 5.83 3.54 -16.73
C GLY A 183 5.09 2.35 -16.13
N ILE A 184 5.72 1.65 -15.18
CA ILE A 184 5.16 0.46 -14.53
C ILE A 184 3.81 0.75 -13.84
N VAL A 185 3.72 1.83 -13.05
CA VAL A 185 2.48 2.11 -12.32
C VAL A 185 1.32 2.57 -13.21
N ALA A 186 1.61 3.06 -14.42
CA ALA A 186 0.61 3.47 -15.40
C ALA A 186 0.08 2.28 -16.24
N GLU A 187 0.78 1.14 -16.24
CA GLU A 187 0.35 -0.03 -17.00
C GLU A 187 -0.92 -0.67 -16.41
N ASN A 188 -1.89 -0.97 -17.28
CA ASN A 188 -3.05 -1.75 -16.88
C ASN A 188 -2.74 -3.25 -16.79
N ILE A 189 -1.98 -3.77 -17.76
CA ILE A 189 -1.63 -5.19 -17.87
C ILE A 189 -0.19 -5.33 -18.34
N ALA A 190 0.66 -5.96 -17.53
CA ALA A 190 1.99 -6.40 -17.92
C ALA A 190 2.01 -7.87 -18.30
N ARG A 191 2.91 -8.25 -19.23
CA ARG A 191 3.15 -9.64 -19.65
C ARG A 191 4.63 -9.86 -19.80
N PHE A 192 5.15 -10.86 -19.09
CA PHE A 192 6.56 -11.25 -19.15
C PHE A 192 6.74 -12.73 -18.83
N THR A 193 7.90 -13.28 -19.10
CA THR A 193 8.29 -14.62 -18.62
C THR A 193 9.15 -14.45 -17.38
N GLY A 194 8.63 -14.91 -16.24
CA GLY A 194 9.32 -14.76 -14.96
C GLY A 194 10.53 -15.66 -14.79
N GLY A 195 11.25 -15.50 -13.67
CA GLY A 195 12.38 -16.35 -13.28
C GLY A 195 12.01 -17.81 -13.01
N ASP A 196 10.73 -18.16 -13.02
CA ASP A 196 10.19 -19.52 -12.99
C ASP A 196 10.00 -20.13 -14.37
N GLY A 197 10.31 -19.39 -15.44
CA GLY A 197 10.11 -19.80 -16.83
C GLY A 197 8.65 -19.80 -17.29
N ILE A 198 7.73 -19.25 -16.49
CA ILE A 198 6.30 -19.21 -16.79
C ILE A 198 5.91 -17.83 -17.33
N ALA A 199 5.00 -17.82 -18.30
CA ALA A 199 4.40 -16.57 -18.79
C ALA A 199 3.43 -16.00 -17.74
N HIS A 200 3.76 -14.84 -17.20
CA HIS A 200 2.93 -14.09 -16.27
C HIS A 200 2.07 -13.06 -17.00
N ARG A 201 0.86 -12.86 -16.49
CA ARG A 201 -0.04 -11.76 -16.84
C ARG A 201 -0.48 -11.06 -15.57
N LEU A 202 0.11 -9.93 -15.29
CA LEU A 202 -0.25 -9.11 -14.15
C LEU A 202 -1.30 -8.07 -14.54
N VAL A 203 -2.35 -7.96 -13.75
CA VAL A 203 -3.34 -6.88 -13.86
C VAL A 203 -3.09 -5.92 -12.72
N ASN A 204 -3.00 -4.64 -13.04
CA ASN A 204 -2.76 -3.63 -12.02
C ASN A 204 -3.93 -3.58 -11.01
N HIS A 205 -3.59 -3.65 -9.73
CA HIS A 205 -4.57 -3.59 -8.64
C HIS A 205 -5.21 -2.20 -8.49
N ASN A 206 -4.61 -1.16 -9.07
CA ASN A 206 -5.21 0.17 -9.08
C ASN A 206 -6.30 0.26 -10.16
N ASN A 207 -7.55 0.04 -9.75
CA ASN A 207 -8.68 0.05 -10.65
C ASN A 207 -8.99 1.44 -11.25
N MET A 208 -8.47 2.53 -10.68
CA MET A 208 -8.62 3.86 -11.29
C MET A 208 -8.06 3.92 -12.72
N ILE A 209 -7.02 3.14 -13.04
CA ILE A 209 -6.44 3.07 -14.39
C ILE A 209 -7.51 2.72 -15.44
N ARG A 210 -8.52 1.96 -15.07
CA ARG A 210 -9.61 1.53 -15.98
C ARG A 210 -10.84 2.41 -15.91
N HIS A 211 -11.03 3.17 -14.85
CA HIS A 211 -12.32 3.81 -14.55
C HIS A 211 -12.25 5.33 -14.39
N TYR A 212 -11.07 5.91 -14.21
CA TYR A 212 -10.89 7.35 -14.05
C TYR A 212 -9.97 7.88 -15.14
N ASP A 213 -10.49 8.78 -15.98
CA ASP A 213 -9.79 9.30 -17.14
C ASP A 213 -8.48 10.02 -16.78
N GLY A 214 -7.44 9.74 -17.56
CA GLY A 214 -6.12 10.30 -17.37
C GLY A 214 -5.30 9.67 -16.22
N THR A 215 -5.77 8.58 -15.58
CA THR A 215 -5.00 7.92 -14.51
C THR A 215 -3.64 7.43 -15.00
N ILE A 216 -2.60 7.78 -14.23
CA ILE A 216 -1.20 7.40 -14.47
C ILE A 216 -0.57 6.61 -13.29
N GLY A 217 -1.36 6.16 -12.35
CA GLY A 217 -0.88 5.36 -11.20
C GLY A 217 -1.64 5.70 -9.92
N VAL A 218 -1.15 5.32 -8.74
CA VAL A 218 0.19 4.86 -8.36
C VAL A 218 0.10 3.52 -7.60
N LYS A 219 -0.49 3.49 -6.36
CA LYS A 219 -0.46 2.29 -5.53
C LYS A 219 -1.65 2.19 -4.58
N THR A 220 -2.24 1.00 -4.51
CA THR A 220 -3.27 0.61 -3.52
C THR A 220 -2.64 -0.05 -2.30
N GLY A 221 -3.32 0.03 -1.15
CA GLY A 221 -2.94 -0.67 0.07
C GLY A 221 -4.16 -1.05 0.91
N TYR A 222 -4.09 -2.20 1.57
CA TYR A 222 -5.08 -2.63 2.55
C TYR A 222 -4.46 -3.59 3.56
N THR A 223 -4.70 -3.32 4.82
CA THR A 223 -4.56 -4.28 5.93
C THR A 223 -5.70 -4.05 6.92
N GLY A 224 -5.89 -4.99 7.85
CA GLY A 224 -6.92 -4.84 8.89
C GLY A 224 -6.70 -3.65 9.82
N LYS A 225 -5.45 -3.18 9.98
CA LYS A 225 -5.10 -2.01 10.80
C LYS A 225 -5.07 -0.70 10.01
N ALA A 226 -4.65 -0.78 8.74
CA ALA A 226 -4.51 0.40 7.89
C ALA A 226 -5.84 0.87 7.29
N GLY A 227 -6.84 -0.03 7.15
CA GLY A 227 -7.97 0.24 6.30
C GLY A 227 -7.57 0.34 4.82
N HIS A 228 -8.41 0.93 3.99
CA HIS A 228 -8.11 1.15 2.58
C HIS A 228 -7.26 2.41 2.39
N CYS A 229 -6.12 2.24 1.71
CA CYS A 229 -5.19 3.32 1.36
C CYS A 229 -4.99 3.36 -0.16
N LEU A 230 -4.91 4.57 -0.72
CA LEU A 230 -4.66 4.76 -2.14
C LEU A 230 -3.79 5.99 -2.36
N ILE A 231 -2.76 5.81 -3.15
CA ILE A 231 -2.04 6.88 -3.83
C ILE A 231 -2.52 6.86 -5.27
N ALA A 232 -3.21 7.92 -5.71
CA ALA A 232 -3.73 8.04 -7.06
C ALA A 232 -3.18 9.28 -7.74
N ALA A 233 -2.81 9.14 -9.02
CA ALA A 233 -2.38 10.24 -9.84
C ALA A 233 -3.07 10.19 -11.21
N ALA A 234 -3.42 11.37 -11.71
CA ALA A 234 -3.97 11.52 -13.05
C ALA A 234 -3.37 12.74 -13.74
N ARG A 235 -3.26 12.66 -15.08
CA ARG A 235 -2.78 13.76 -15.92
C ARG A 235 -3.82 14.14 -16.95
N ARG A 236 -4.19 15.43 -16.97
CA ARG A 236 -5.11 16.03 -17.95
C ARG A 236 -4.58 17.37 -18.41
N ASN A 237 -4.63 17.63 -19.70
CA ASN A 237 -4.22 18.92 -20.29
C ASN A 237 -2.81 19.40 -19.82
N GLY A 238 -1.86 18.45 -19.70
CA GLY A 238 -0.49 18.76 -19.28
C GLY A 238 -0.30 18.99 -17.79
N ARG A 239 -1.37 18.86 -16.96
CA ARG A 239 -1.33 19.04 -15.50
C ARG A 239 -1.51 17.71 -14.79
N THR A 240 -0.69 17.46 -13.76
CA THR A 240 -0.74 16.24 -12.97
C THR A 240 -1.27 16.49 -11.57
N MET A 241 -2.40 15.84 -11.22
CA MET A 241 -2.95 15.84 -9.88
C MET A 241 -2.58 14.55 -9.16
N LEU A 242 -2.25 14.64 -7.88
CA LEU A 242 -1.90 13.54 -6.99
C LEU A 242 -2.77 13.60 -5.73
N SER A 243 -3.43 12.50 -5.39
CA SER A 243 -4.12 12.34 -4.10
C SER A 243 -3.56 11.17 -3.32
N VAL A 244 -3.46 11.33 -2.00
CA VAL A 244 -3.21 10.24 -1.07
C VAL A 244 -4.36 10.19 -0.09
N VAL A 245 -4.97 9.03 0.08
CA VAL A 245 -6.01 8.78 1.09
C VAL A 245 -5.62 7.58 1.95
N MET A 246 -5.84 7.69 3.26
CA MET A 246 -5.48 6.67 4.25
C MET A 246 -6.67 6.36 5.15
N ASP A 247 -6.89 5.07 5.40
CA ASP A 247 -8.05 4.57 6.16
C ASP A 247 -9.36 5.18 5.62
N ALA A 248 -9.56 5.03 4.32
CA ALA A 248 -10.69 5.59 3.60
C ALA A 248 -11.84 4.58 3.52
N PRO A 249 -13.07 4.95 3.85
CA PRO A 249 -14.24 4.08 3.67
C PRO A 249 -14.46 3.67 2.22
N ASP A 250 -14.22 4.60 1.29
CA ASP A 250 -14.16 4.35 -0.16
C ASP A 250 -12.97 5.10 -0.75
N MET A 251 -11.87 4.39 -0.96
CA MET A 251 -10.64 5.00 -1.43
C MET A 251 -10.74 5.51 -2.88
N TYR A 252 -11.54 4.85 -3.74
CA TYR A 252 -11.63 5.22 -5.15
C TYR A 252 -12.48 6.46 -5.35
N VAL A 253 -13.69 6.48 -4.76
CA VAL A 253 -14.59 7.65 -4.83
C VAL A 253 -13.91 8.86 -4.20
N THR A 254 -13.30 8.70 -3.03
CA THR A 254 -12.61 9.80 -2.36
C THR A 254 -11.47 10.35 -3.21
N SER A 255 -10.62 9.48 -3.78
CA SER A 255 -9.51 9.92 -4.64
C SER A 255 -10.00 10.58 -5.93
N ALA A 256 -11.05 10.05 -6.56
CA ALA A 256 -11.64 10.66 -7.77
C ALA A 256 -12.15 12.08 -7.48
N ASN A 257 -12.90 12.28 -6.39
CA ASN A 257 -13.40 13.58 -5.99
C ASN A 257 -12.26 14.57 -5.69
N LEU A 258 -11.19 14.13 -5.01
CA LEU A 258 -10.02 14.96 -4.76
C LEU A 258 -9.32 15.36 -6.07
N LEU A 259 -9.11 14.42 -6.98
CA LEU A 259 -8.47 14.70 -8.27
C LEU A 259 -9.31 15.66 -9.12
N ASP A 260 -10.64 15.48 -9.16
CA ASP A 260 -11.55 16.41 -9.84
C ASP A 260 -11.51 17.81 -9.20
N GLN A 261 -11.47 17.91 -7.87
CA GLN A 261 -11.24 19.18 -7.17
C GLN A 261 -9.94 19.83 -7.63
N GLY A 262 -8.85 19.06 -7.74
CA GLY A 262 -7.55 19.55 -8.21
C GLY A 262 -7.60 20.08 -9.65
N PHE A 263 -8.20 19.34 -10.58
CA PHE A 263 -8.33 19.78 -11.97
C PHE A 263 -9.22 21.02 -12.12
N ASN A 264 -10.23 21.17 -11.26
CA ASN A 264 -11.10 22.35 -11.24
C ASN A 264 -10.48 23.57 -10.52
N THR A 265 -9.36 23.38 -9.80
CA THR A 265 -8.64 24.49 -9.15
C THR A 265 -7.80 25.23 -10.19
N PRO A 266 -7.90 26.57 -10.31
CA PRO A 266 -7.08 27.33 -11.26
C PRO A 266 -5.58 27.14 -11.02
N VAL A 267 -4.78 27.11 -12.11
CA VAL A 267 -3.32 26.86 -12.06
C VAL A 267 -2.56 27.86 -11.19
N HIS A 268 -3.06 29.09 -11.10
CA HIS A 268 -2.43 30.17 -10.33
C HIS A 268 -3.27 30.54 -9.08
N SER A 269 -3.96 29.56 -8.50
CA SER A 269 -4.69 29.79 -7.26
C SER A 269 -3.71 30.13 -6.14
N GLU A 270 -3.86 31.29 -5.52
CA GLU A 270 -3.09 31.68 -4.32
C GLU A 270 -3.50 30.87 -3.08
N ALA A 271 -4.63 30.15 -3.14
CA ALA A 271 -5.15 29.36 -2.05
C ALA A 271 -4.46 27.97 -1.98
N THR A 272 -3.20 27.95 -1.54
CA THR A 272 -2.48 26.71 -1.24
C THR A 272 -2.23 26.58 0.26
N LEU A 273 -2.24 25.34 0.77
CA LEU A 273 -1.88 25.03 2.15
C LEU A 273 -0.36 24.93 2.35
N GLY A 274 0.42 25.25 1.33
CA GLY A 274 1.88 25.13 1.29
C GLY A 274 2.38 24.31 0.12
N HIS A 275 3.66 23.92 0.16
CA HIS A 275 4.28 23.14 -0.90
C HIS A 275 4.98 21.92 -0.31
N LEU A 276 5.01 20.85 -1.06
CA LEU A 276 5.90 19.71 -0.82
C LEU A 276 7.33 20.10 -1.23
N PRO A 277 8.36 19.47 -0.65
CA PRO A 277 9.74 19.70 -1.08
C PRO A 277 9.91 19.38 -2.56
N PRO A 278 10.89 20.01 -3.23
CA PRO A 278 11.20 19.68 -4.62
C PRO A 278 11.63 18.21 -4.72
N VAL A 279 11.25 17.56 -5.84
CA VAL A 279 11.75 16.21 -6.12
C VAL A 279 13.25 16.29 -6.33
N PRO A 280 14.07 15.53 -5.59
CA PRO A 280 15.51 15.51 -5.81
C PRO A 280 15.80 15.08 -7.24
N THR A 281 16.69 15.79 -7.93
CA THR A 281 17.20 15.35 -9.23
C THR A 281 17.95 14.04 -9.02
N SER A 282 17.48 12.95 -9.63
CA SER A 282 18.15 11.66 -9.58
C SER A 282 19.57 11.83 -10.15
N SER A 283 20.59 11.53 -9.35
CA SER A 283 21.91 11.24 -9.90
C SER A 283 21.74 9.95 -10.71
N PRO A 284 22.14 9.91 -12.00
CA PRO A 284 21.82 8.77 -12.85
C PRO A 284 22.71 7.57 -12.49
N ALA A 285 22.26 6.71 -11.58
CA ALA A 285 22.72 5.34 -11.55
C ALA A 285 22.12 4.54 -12.74
N HIS A 286 21.02 5.03 -13.30
CA HIS A 286 20.33 4.46 -14.47
C HIS A 286 20.49 5.34 -15.71
N SER A 287 21.72 5.47 -16.24
CA SER A 287 21.87 5.82 -17.65
C SER A 287 21.56 4.56 -18.46
N SER A 288 20.35 4.48 -18.99
CA SER A 288 19.93 3.44 -19.93
C SER A 288 20.91 3.43 -21.11
N GLY A 289 21.88 2.51 -21.05
CA GLY A 289 22.75 2.19 -22.16
C GLY A 289 22.01 1.50 -23.30
N LYS A 290 20.98 2.12 -23.86
CA LYS A 290 20.53 1.81 -25.22
C LYS A 290 21.47 2.45 -26.23
N ALA A 291 22.75 2.05 -26.17
CA ALA A 291 23.65 2.22 -27.30
C ALA A 291 23.13 1.31 -28.42
N LYS A 292 22.53 1.92 -29.44
CA LYS A 292 22.35 1.30 -30.75
C LYS A 292 23.66 0.67 -31.18
N ALA A 293 23.80 -0.63 -31.11
CA ALA A 293 24.86 -1.38 -31.74
C ALA A 293 24.70 -1.21 -33.26
N LYS A 294 25.49 -0.26 -33.81
CA LYS A 294 25.69 -0.11 -35.24
C LYS A 294 26.52 -1.31 -35.69
N ALA A 295 25.88 -2.25 -36.35
CA ALA A 295 26.52 -3.40 -36.93
C ALA A 295 27.58 -2.94 -37.93
N SER A 296 28.86 -3.00 -37.56
CA SER A 296 29.99 -2.92 -38.49
C SER A 296 30.33 -4.35 -38.90
N LYS A 297 30.14 -4.62 -40.21
CA LYS A 297 30.61 -5.84 -40.89
C LYS A 297 32.13 -6.03 -40.67
N PRO A 298 32.60 -7.24 -40.32
CA PRO A 298 34.00 -7.55 -40.37
C PRO A 298 34.45 -7.71 -41.82
N LYS A 299 35.50 -6.99 -42.14
CA LYS A 299 36.25 -7.08 -43.41
C LYS A 299 37.00 -8.41 -43.45
N ALA A 300 36.84 -9.17 -44.51
CA ALA A 300 37.55 -10.41 -44.78
C ALA A 300 39.05 -10.14 -44.88
N THR A 301 39.86 -10.92 -44.21
CA THR A 301 41.30 -11.01 -44.43
C THR A 301 41.67 -12.44 -44.81
N GLU A 302 42.47 -12.52 -45.83
CA GLU A 302 42.87 -13.64 -46.63
C GLU A 302 43.52 -14.82 -45.87
N SER A 303 43.28 -15.98 -46.46
CA SER A 303 43.81 -17.27 -46.12
C SER A 303 45.30 -17.46 -46.47
N HIS A 304 46.05 -18.15 -45.58
CA HIS A 304 47.23 -18.91 -45.94
C HIS A 304 47.10 -20.37 -45.55
N PRO A 305 47.56 -21.31 -46.38
CA PRO A 305 47.31 -22.72 -46.21
C PRO A 305 48.36 -23.42 -45.34
N ILE A 306 47.97 -24.42 -44.55
CA ILE A 306 48.83 -25.31 -43.80
C ILE A 306 48.55 -26.76 -44.22
N PRO A 307 49.62 -27.60 -44.35
CA PRO A 307 49.55 -28.87 -45.07
C PRO A 307 48.99 -30.02 -44.24
N ALA A 308 48.49 -31.00 -45.00
CA ALA A 308 47.91 -32.26 -44.56
C ALA A 308 48.92 -33.17 -43.85
N GLY A 309 48.45 -33.92 -42.87
CA GLY A 309 49.20 -35.02 -42.30
C GLY A 309 48.48 -35.75 -41.15
N ALA A 310 48.16 -37.00 -41.40
CA ALA A 310 47.90 -38.11 -40.48
C ALA A 310 46.43 -38.39 -40.10
N ALA A 311 45.91 -39.41 -40.79
CA ALA A 311 44.75 -40.21 -40.42
C ALA A 311 45.04 -41.04 -39.16
N VAL A 312 44.11 -41.01 -38.22
CA VAL A 312 44.00 -42.04 -37.18
C VAL A 312 42.58 -42.56 -37.14
N GLN A 313 42.50 -43.89 -37.18
CA GLN A 313 41.35 -44.74 -37.35
C GLN A 313 40.38 -44.69 -36.18
N THR A 314 39.10 -44.66 -36.47
CA THR A 314 37.99 -44.95 -35.54
C THR A 314 37.86 -46.46 -35.30
N PRO A 315 37.59 -46.93 -34.06
CA PRO A 315 37.00 -48.25 -33.84
C PRO A 315 35.47 -48.13 -33.72
N ALA A 316 34.81 -49.13 -34.32
CA ALA A 316 33.40 -49.27 -34.49
C ALA A 316 32.61 -49.41 -33.17
N ALA A 317 31.38 -48.96 -33.24
CA ALA A 317 30.33 -49.02 -32.25
C ALA A 317 29.94 -50.47 -31.91
N ALA A 318 29.85 -50.77 -30.62
CA ALA A 318 29.08 -51.89 -30.11
C ALA A 318 27.79 -51.35 -29.47
N SER A 319 26.66 -51.59 -30.15
CA SER A 319 25.33 -51.34 -29.63
C SER A 319 24.96 -52.40 -28.58
N ALA A 320 24.77 -51.97 -27.34
CA ALA A 320 24.14 -52.77 -26.30
C ALA A 320 22.81 -52.09 -25.89
N SER A 321 21.73 -52.70 -26.36
CA SER A 321 20.36 -52.39 -25.98
C SER A 321 20.11 -52.79 -24.52
N HIS A 322 19.90 -51.79 -23.64
CA HIS A 322 19.31 -51.96 -22.30
C HIS A 322 18.04 -51.12 -22.19
N SER A 323 16.98 -51.57 -22.89
CA SER A 323 15.61 -51.05 -22.71
C SER A 323 14.78 -52.12 -22.00
N GLY A 324 14.26 -51.86 -20.83
CA GLY A 324 13.22 -52.72 -20.28
C GLY A 324 12.86 -52.58 -18.79
N ARG A 325 13.71 -52.02 -17.93
CA ARG A 325 13.38 -52.03 -16.48
C ARG A 325 13.05 -50.67 -15.89
N TRP A 326 13.47 -49.58 -16.47
CA TRP A 326 13.18 -48.21 -15.97
C TRP A 326 11.86 -47.65 -16.44
N GLY A 327 11.36 -48.06 -17.62
CA GLY A 327 10.07 -47.62 -18.15
C GLY A 327 8.88 -48.03 -17.28
N ASN A 328 8.90 -49.25 -16.75
CA ASN A 328 7.83 -49.74 -15.87
C ASN A 328 7.84 -49.10 -14.48
N LEU A 329 9.00 -48.70 -13.97
CA LEU A 329 9.11 -47.97 -12.70
C LEU A 329 8.55 -46.55 -12.83
N LEU A 330 8.80 -45.87 -13.95
CA LEU A 330 8.28 -44.50 -14.20
C LEU A 330 6.77 -44.52 -14.38
N ILE A 331 6.21 -45.47 -15.11
CA ILE A 331 4.77 -45.65 -15.30
C ILE A 331 4.06 -45.92 -13.96
N ASN A 332 4.62 -46.79 -13.15
CA ASN A 332 4.06 -47.09 -11.81
C ASN A 332 4.13 -45.88 -10.86
N LEU A 333 5.18 -45.06 -10.92
CA LEU A 333 5.31 -43.84 -10.12
C LEU A 333 4.30 -42.80 -10.53
N ILE A 334 4.11 -42.59 -11.85
CA ILE A 334 3.10 -41.67 -12.38
C ILE A 334 1.68 -42.14 -11.99
N GLY A 335 1.39 -43.44 -12.07
CA GLY A 335 0.13 -44.02 -11.63
C GLY A 335 -0.14 -43.79 -10.14
N ALA A 336 0.86 -43.99 -9.27
CA ALA A 336 0.74 -43.77 -7.83
C ALA A 336 0.48 -42.29 -7.49
N VAL A 337 1.17 -41.35 -8.17
CA VAL A 337 0.96 -39.92 -7.98
C VAL A 337 -0.45 -39.52 -8.46
N ALA A 338 -0.93 -40.00 -9.60
CA ALA A 338 -2.26 -39.73 -10.12
C ALA A 338 -3.34 -40.25 -9.17
N LEU A 339 -3.18 -41.45 -8.60
CA LEU A 339 -4.09 -42.01 -7.60
C LEU A 339 -4.10 -41.18 -6.30
N GLY A 340 -2.93 -40.76 -5.82
CA GLY A 340 -2.80 -39.89 -4.65
C GLY A 340 -3.53 -38.57 -4.83
N LEU A 341 -3.39 -37.93 -5.99
CA LEU A 341 -4.10 -36.70 -6.34
C LEU A 341 -5.61 -36.88 -6.44
N ALA A 342 -6.06 -38.02 -6.98
CA ALA A 342 -7.49 -38.35 -7.05
C ALA A 342 -8.10 -38.52 -5.65
N LEU A 343 -7.41 -39.23 -4.75
CA LEU A 343 -7.83 -39.43 -3.37
C LEU A 343 -7.86 -38.09 -2.59
N LEU A 344 -6.85 -37.24 -2.81
CA LEU A 344 -6.83 -35.90 -2.18
C LEU A 344 -8.00 -35.03 -2.65
N ARG A 345 -8.31 -35.05 -3.96
CA ARG A 345 -9.47 -34.34 -4.52
C ARG A 345 -10.81 -34.89 -3.98
N ALA A 346 -10.92 -36.20 -3.84
CA ALA A 346 -12.11 -36.82 -3.23
C ALA A 346 -12.27 -36.41 -1.76
N ARG A 347 -11.17 -36.37 -0.97
CA ARG A 347 -11.18 -35.93 0.42
C ARG A 347 -11.56 -34.45 0.55
N VAL A 348 -11.03 -33.58 -0.29
CA VAL A 348 -11.39 -32.16 -0.32
C VAL A 348 -12.87 -31.96 -0.67
N ARG A 349 -13.41 -32.71 -1.67
CA ARG A 349 -14.83 -32.66 -2.01
C ARG A 349 -15.72 -33.17 -0.87
N TRP A 350 -15.31 -34.22 -0.18
CA TRP A 350 -16.04 -34.77 0.97
C TRP A 350 -16.07 -33.75 2.15
N VAL A 351 -14.95 -33.14 2.50
CA VAL A 351 -14.88 -32.11 3.54
C VAL A 351 -15.73 -30.88 3.17
N ARG A 352 -15.70 -30.44 1.90
CA ARG A 352 -16.53 -29.32 1.43
C ARG A 352 -18.03 -29.67 1.50
N ARG A 353 -18.44 -30.92 1.15
CA ARG A 353 -19.82 -31.38 1.30
C ARG A 353 -20.23 -31.40 2.78
N LYS A 354 -19.40 -31.94 3.67
CA LYS A 354 -19.68 -31.99 5.12
C LYS A 354 -19.86 -30.57 5.70
N ARG A 355 -19.02 -29.60 5.29
CA ARG A 355 -19.17 -28.18 5.71
C ARG A 355 -20.44 -27.52 5.15
N ARG A 356 -20.87 -27.86 3.93
CA ARG A 356 -22.15 -27.36 3.37
C ARG A 356 -23.36 -27.91 4.16
N HIS A 357 -23.40 -29.19 4.49
CA HIS A 357 -24.47 -29.78 5.30
C HIS A 357 -24.49 -29.20 6.71
N ALA A 358 -23.37 -28.91 7.34
CA ALA A 358 -23.31 -28.26 8.64
C ALA A 358 -23.86 -26.81 8.62
N ARG A 359 -23.73 -26.11 7.49
CA ARG A 359 -24.29 -24.73 7.34
C ARG A 359 -25.78 -24.71 7.06
N LEU A 360 -26.35 -25.74 6.46
CA LEU A 360 -27.80 -25.86 6.17
C LEU A 360 -28.60 -26.33 7.36
N GLY A 361 -27.99 -26.86 8.44
CA GLY A 361 -28.64 -27.33 9.65
C GLY A 361 -28.86 -26.29 10.75
N HIS A 362 -28.40 -25.06 10.59
CA HIS A 362 -28.57 -23.99 11.57
C HIS A 362 -29.49 -22.90 11.04
N THR A 363 -30.80 -23.14 11.05
CA THR A 363 -31.77 -22.05 11.10
C THR A 363 -31.75 -21.51 12.53
N PRO A 364 -31.47 -20.22 12.75
CA PRO A 364 -31.58 -19.65 14.09
C PRO A 364 -33.09 -19.63 14.47
N LYS A 365 -33.47 -20.43 15.47
CA LYS A 365 -34.76 -20.29 16.10
C LYS A 365 -34.85 -18.88 16.70
N ARG A 366 -35.79 -18.07 16.22
CA ARG A 366 -36.14 -16.79 16.83
C ARG A 366 -36.34 -16.99 18.33
N PRO A 367 -35.70 -16.18 19.19
CA PRO A 367 -35.99 -16.24 20.63
C PRO A 367 -37.42 -15.76 20.87
N VAL A 368 -38.26 -16.65 21.39
CA VAL A 368 -39.55 -16.28 21.92
C VAL A 368 -39.29 -15.51 23.22
N LEU A 369 -39.59 -14.21 23.22
CA LEU A 369 -39.58 -13.38 24.41
C LEU A 369 -40.60 -13.96 25.42
N ARG A 370 -40.13 -14.72 26.41
CA ARG A 370 -40.92 -15.08 27.61
C ARG A 370 -40.95 -13.86 28.52
N ALA A 371 -42.17 -13.44 28.91
CA ALA A 371 -42.39 -12.42 29.91
C ALA A 371 -41.66 -12.77 31.22
N PRO A 372 -41.06 -11.79 31.92
CA PRO A 372 -40.34 -12.02 33.15
C PRO A 372 -41.33 -12.45 34.27
N LYS A 373 -40.99 -13.54 34.99
CA LYS A 373 -41.67 -13.92 36.25
C LYS A 373 -41.33 -12.87 37.32
N PRO A 374 -42.26 -12.53 38.22
CA PRO A 374 -41.98 -11.62 39.33
C PRO A 374 -41.00 -12.27 40.31
N LEU A 375 -39.87 -11.57 40.56
CA LEU A 375 -38.91 -11.92 41.61
C LEU A 375 -39.54 -11.66 42.99
N ARG A 376 -39.68 -12.70 43.76
CA ARG A 376 -39.91 -12.64 45.23
C ARG A 376 -38.53 -12.61 45.87
N ASP A 377 -38.35 -11.66 46.80
CA ASP A 377 -37.26 -11.59 47.78
C ASP A 377 -35.86 -11.36 47.26
N ALA A 378 -35.54 -10.12 46.93
CA ALA A 378 -34.16 -9.62 46.88
C ALA A 378 -33.84 -8.86 48.19
N ARG A 379 -32.86 -9.38 48.96
CA ARG A 379 -32.23 -8.62 50.03
C ARG A 379 -31.56 -7.37 49.47
N PRO A 380 -31.54 -6.24 50.19
CA PRO A 380 -30.88 -5.03 49.71
C PRO A 380 -29.36 -5.25 49.64
N THR A 381 -28.78 -4.99 48.49
CA THR A 381 -27.35 -4.89 48.29
C THR A 381 -26.84 -3.60 48.96
N PRO A 382 -25.71 -3.62 49.65
CA PRO A 382 -25.13 -2.41 50.24
C PRO A 382 -24.67 -1.43 49.15
N GLU A 383 -24.99 -0.14 49.34
CA GLU A 383 -24.54 0.96 48.50
C GLU A 383 -23.01 1.01 48.37
N PRO A 384 -22.45 1.30 47.22
CA PRO A 384 -21.03 1.54 47.08
C PRO A 384 -20.66 2.82 47.81
N ARG A 385 -19.76 2.72 48.80
CA ARG A 385 -19.17 3.89 49.50
C ARG A 385 -18.39 4.72 48.49
N LEU A 386 -18.72 6.00 48.45
CA LEU A 386 -17.91 7.04 47.77
C LEU A 386 -16.52 7.08 48.38
N PRO A 387 -15.47 7.27 47.60
CA PRO A 387 -14.13 7.41 48.12
C PRO A 387 -13.99 8.70 48.96
N GLU A 388 -13.40 8.56 50.14
CA GLU A 388 -13.11 9.70 51.05
C GLU A 388 -12.16 10.68 50.35
N PRO A 389 -12.32 12.01 50.60
CA PRO A 389 -11.42 13.01 50.05
C PRO A 389 -10.02 12.88 50.71
N PRO A 390 -8.94 13.20 50.01
CA PRO A 390 -7.58 13.06 50.53
C PRO A 390 -7.36 13.95 51.73
N ARG A 391 -6.81 13.35 52.82
CA ARG A 391 -6.41 14.05 54.05
C ARG A 391 -5.46 15.21 53.70
N ARG A 392 -5.79 16.40 54.21
CA ARG A 392 -4.92 17.57 54.17
C ARG A 392 -3.58 17.23 54.86
N VAL A 393 -2.52 17.31 54.06
CA VAL A 393 -1.14 17.30 54.59
C VAL A 393 -0.89 18.62 55.32
N ALA A 394 -0.47 18.49 56.57
CA ALA A 394 -0.14 19.63 57.42
C ALA A 394 1.04 20.43 56.85
N LYS A 395 0.94 21.76 56.87
CA LYS A 395 2.04 22.68 56.49
C LYS A 395 3.24 22.45 57.41
N PRO A 396 4.46 22.36 56.88
CA PRO A 396 5.67 22.39 57.72
C PRO A 396 5.89 23.79 58.31
N ALA A 397 6.39 23.77 59.53
CA ALA A 397 6.72 24.96 60.32
C ALA A 397 7.84 25.80 59.66
N PRO A 398 7.89 27.13 59.90
CA PRO A 398 8.89 28.00 59.29
C PRO A 398 10.29 27.81 59.94
N ALA A 399 11.29 27.67 59.08
CA ALA A 399 12.69 27.62 59.46
C ALA A 399 13.23 29.03 59.86
N PRO A 400 14.27 29.10 60.71
CA PRO A 400 14.75 30.38 61.29
C PRO A 400 15.46 31.26 60.25
N ARG A 401 15.19 32.53 60.31
CA ARG A 401 15.84 33.62 59.55
C ARG A 401 17.33 33.71 59.89
N HIS A 402 18.21 33.36 58.96
CA HIS A 402 19.57 33.87 58.95
C HIS A 402 19.72 34.90 57.82
N LEU A 403 20.23 36.06 58.24
CA LEU A 403 20.61 37.20 57.41
C LEU A 403 21.57 36.77 56.28
N LEU A 404 21.21 36.98 55.06
CA LEU A 404 22.12 36.99 53.91
C LEU A 404 21.90 38.26 53.10
N LYS A 405 23.03 38.88 52.82
CA LYS A 405 23.23 40.17 52.19
C LYS A 405 22.58 40.30 50.84
N SER A 406 22.04 41.49 50.59
CA SER A 406 21.65 42.08 49.33
C SER A 406 22.54 41.65 48.15
N GLN A 407 22.00 40.87 47.21
CA GLN A 407 22.47 40.79 45.84
C GLN A 407 21.34 41.24 44.91
N ALA A 408 21.69 42.10 43.96
CA ALA A 408 20.79 42.74 43.02
C ALA A 408 19.98 41.72 42.22
N ARG A 409 18.68 41.95 42.12
CA ARG A 409 17.75 41.18 41.26
C ARG A 409 18.17 41.28 39.80
N PRO A 410 18.35 40.16 39.08
CA PRO A 410 18.40 40.24 37.63
C PRO A 410 17.03 40.66 37.09
N THR A 411 17.01 41.66 36.24
CA THR A 411 15.83 42.08 35.49
C THR A 411 15.48 40.99 34.50
N PHE A 412 14.39 40.26 34.76
CA PHE A 412 13.80 39.34 33.77
C PHE A 412 13.22 40.14 32.61
N LYS A 413 13.79 39.98 31.40
CA LYS A 413 13.08 40.35 30.17
C LYS A 413 11.84 39.46 30.08
N PRO A 414 10.64 40.02 29.78
CA PRO A 414 9.46 39.20 29.51
C PRO A 414 9.74 38.24 28.35
N ALA A 415 9.34 36.99 28.53
CA ALA A 415 9.40 35.99 27.43
C ALA A 415 8.65 36.49 26.21
N PRO A 416 9.14 36.25 25.00
CA PRO A 416 8.39 36.60 23.79
C PRO A 416 7.01 35.90 23.81
N THR A 417 5.98 36.65 23.48
CA THR A 417 4.62 36.12 23.31
C THR A 417 4.68 34.94 22.32
N PRO A 418 4.04 33.80 22.64
CA PRO A 418 3.98 32.67 21.68
C PRO A 418 3.31 33.17 20.39
N PRO A 419 3.75 32.69 19.22
CA PRO A 419 3.10 33.02 17.97
C PRO A 419 1.62 32.60 18.03
N PRO A 420 0.72 33.32 17.34
CA PRO A 420 -0.67 32.93 17.27
C PRO A 420 -0.79 31.50 16.74
N PRO A 421 -1.77 30.72 17.21
CA PRO A 421 -2.00 29.39 16.66
C PRO A 421 -2.20 29.49 15.14
N PRO A 422 -1.71 28.52 14.36
CA PRO A 422 -1.94 28.49 12.93
C PRO A 422 -3.45 28.56 12.68
N PRO A 423 -3.90 29.25 11.61
CA PRO A 423 -5.31 29.28 11.25
C PRO A 423 -5.81 27.84 11.09
N GLU A 424 -7.02 27.58 11.61
CA GLU A 424 -7.65 26.28 11.43
C GLU A 424 -7.69 25.95 9.91
N PRO A 425 -7.31 24.72 9.51
CA PRO A 425 -7.32 24.33 8.12
C PRO A 425 -8.73 24.56 7.55
N VAL A 426 -8.81 25.33 6.48
CA VAL A 426 -10.06 25.48 5.73
C VAL A 426 -10.35 24.12 5.10
N VAL A 427 -11.15 23.31 5.77
CA VAL A 427 -11.67 22.05 5.24
C VAL A 427 -12.68 22.44 4.15
N ILE A 428 -12.23 22.62 2.92
CA ILE A 428 -13.10 22.68 1.77
C ILE A 428 -13.57 21.24 1.57
N ALA A 429 -14.80 20.94 2.03
CA ALA A 429 -15.42 19.65 1.75
C ALA A 429 -15.37 19.42 0.23
N PRO A 430 -14.95 18.22 -0.23
CA PRO A 430 -14.96 17.91 -1.66
C PRO A 430 -16.37 18.17 -2.19
N ALA A 431 -16.46 18.90 -3.30
CA ALA A 431 -17.73 19.11 -3.97
C ALA A 431 -18.36 17.74 -4.25
N ALA A 432 -19.66 17.60 -3.96
CA ALA A 432 -20.43 16.42 -4.31
C ALA A 432 -20.21 16.13 -5.81
N GLY A 433 -19.49 15.06 -6.11
CA GLY A 433 -18.94 14.81 -7.43
C GLY A 433 -19.71 13.74 -8.20
N LEU A 434 -19.40 13.59 -9.48
CA LEU A 434 -19.91 12.59 -10.43
C LEU A 434 -19.75 11.12 -9.99
N TRP A 435 -19.06 10.90 -8.87
CA TRP A 435 -18.68 9.58 -8.35
C TRP A 435 -19.54 9.15 -7.15
N GLU A 436 -20.44 10.00 -6.65
CA GLU A 436 -21.37 9.66 -5.58
C GLU A 436 -22.30 8.53 -6.01
N GLY A 437 -22.36 7.48 -5.18
CA GLY A 437 -23.20 6.30 -5.42
C GLY A 437 -22.47 5.11 -6.05
N ARG A 438 -21.22 5.25 -6.46
CA ARG A 438 -20.39 4.08 -6.85
C ARG A 438 -19.82 3.40 -5.61
N THR A 439 -19.93 2.08 -5.59
CA THR A 439 -19.37 1.25 -4.51
C THR A 439 -17.99 0.72 -4.91
N MET A 440 -17.19 0.33 -3.91
CA MET A 440 -15.91 -0.36 -4.15
C MET A 440 -16.08 -1.56 -5.10
N GLU A 441 -17.21 -2.27 -5.00
CA GLU A 441 -17.55 -3.41 -5.84
C GLU A 441 -17.70 -3.04 -7.31
N GLU A 442 -18.17 -1.83 -7.63
CA GLU A 442 -18.29 -1.33 -9.01
C GLU A 442 -16.93 -0.99 -9.62
N TRP A 443 -15.99 -0.51 -8.81
CA TRP A 443 -14.62 -0.28 -9.25
C TRP A 443 -13.86 -1.59 -9.52
N ASP A 444 -14.21 -2.67 -8.83
CA ASP A 444 -13.58 -3.99 -8.99
C ASP A 444 -14.14 -4.80 -10.15
N ARG A 445 -15.24 -4.35 -10.79
CA ARG A 445 -15.79 -5.03 -11.97
C ARG A 445 -14.86 -4.86 -13.19
N PRO A 446 -14.56 -5.96 -13.91
CA PRO A 446 -13.87 -5.84 -15.18
C PRO A 446 -14.73 -5.04 -16.16
N LEU A 447 -14.11 -4.10 -16.90
CA LEU A 447 -14.79 -3.49 -18.04
C LEU A 447 -15.12 -4.62 -19.02
N VAL A 448 -16.40 -4.90 -19.23
CA VAL A 448 -16.87 -5.76 -20.33
C VAL A 448 -16.60 -4.94 -21.58
N SER A 449 -15.64 -5.39 -22.39
CA SER A 449 -15.43 -4.81 -23.73
C SER A 449 -16.71 -4.95 -24.53
N PRO A 450 -17.14 -3.90 -25.24
CA PRO A 450 -18.30 -3.96 -26.11
C PRO A 450 -18.12 -4.95 -27.25
#